data_e93eb6baf034303429fd51d619b582c9
#
_entry.id   e93eb6baf034303429fd51d619b582c9
#
_cell.length_a   1.000
_cell.length_b   1.000
_cell.length_c   1.000
_cell.angle_alpha   90.00
_cell.angle_beta   90.00
_cell.angle_gamma   90.00
#
_symmetry.space_group_name_H-M   'P 1'
#
loop_
_entity.id
_entity.type
_entity.pdbx_description
1 polymer ?
#
loop_
_entity_poly.entity_id
_entity_poly.type
_entity_poly.pdbx_seq_one_letter_code
_entity_poly.pdbx_strand_id
1 'polypeptide(L)'
;MNHPISRRDALRFATLAAATVAFPPVLSAADPRKKIPIGLELYSVRMELPKDFTGVIEAIGKMGYDGVEFAGYHLWDKKPAELRKLLDDNGLKCCGTHTPLVTLEGDNLKKTADLHHTLGNKFLICPSLGAKDAAGWKFLAGKFNDIAARAKEMGMLVGYHSHAGDYKKFDGKTSWEIFFDNTDADVVHQLDTGNTLDGGADPLTLIKKYPGRTKTTHIKEHGGAAGAPVGEGTIDWKPLLEAFETVGGTEWYIIEHETGKVPLESVKASLDNFRKIAR
;
A
#
# COMPACT_ATOMS: atom_id res chain seq x y z
N MET A 1 35.34 -72.10 3.23
CA MET A 1 33.90 -72.40 3.41
C MET A 1 33.12 -71.12 3.17
N ASN A 2 32.57 -71.01 1.98
CA ASN A 2 31.82 -69.80 1.58
C ASN A 2 30.36 -70.00 1.93
N HIS A 3 29.81 -69.16 2.83
CA HIS A 3 28.38 -69.10 3.07
C HIS A 3 27.73 -68.12 2.09
N PRO A 4 26.65 -68.51 1.36
CA PRO A 4 25.95 -67.60 0.48
C PRO A 4 25.09 -66.61 1.29
N ILE A 5 25.16 -65.36 0.90
CA ILE A 5 24.37 -64.27 1.46
C ILE A 5 22.90 -64.48 1.04
N SER A 6 22.00 -64.53 2.02
CA SER A 6 20.57 -64.72 1.83
C SER A 6 19.92 -63.51 1.11
N ARG A 7 18.97 -63.75 0.21
CA ARG A 7 18.19 -62.71 -0.51
C ARG A 7 17.40 -61.76 0.40
N ARG A 8 17.34 -62.07 1.70
CA ARG A 8 16.67 -61.22 2.70
C ARG A 8 17.59 -60.08 3.26
N ASP A 9 18.88 -60.21 3.12
CA ASP A 9 19.81 -59.19 3.64
C ASP A 9 20.13 -58.12 2.60
N ALA A 10 19.79 -58.31 1.34
CA ALA A 10 19.96 -57.32 0.29
C ALA A 10 18.88 -56.24 0.23
N LEU A 11 17.85 -56.34 1.08
CA LEU A 11 16.68 -55.39 1.09
C LEU A 11 16.77 -54.33 2.18
N ARG A 12 17.86 -54.22 2.90
CA ARG A 12 17.98 -53.28 4.04
C ARG A 12 18.80 -52.02 3.80
N PHE A 13 19.33 -51.79 2.61
CA PHE A 13 20.13 -50.57 2.29
C PHE A 13 19.66 -49.87 1.01
N ALA A 14 18.34 -49.70 0.83
CA ALA A 14 17.81 -48.73 -0.11
C ALA A 14 17.26 -47.54 0.70
N THR A 15 18.17 -46.71 1.24
CA THR A 15 17.80 -45.36 1.68
C THR A 15 17.46 -44.54 0.46
N LEU A 16 16.18 -44.38 0.21
CA LEU A 16 15.68 -43.38 -0.75
C LEU A 16 16.07 -41.99 -0.20
N ALA A 17 17.10 -41.39 -0.80
CA ALA A 17 17.31 -39.94 -0.70
C ALA A 17 16.18 -39.28 -1.51
N ALA A 18 15.12 -38.88 -0.82
CA ALA A 18 14.12 -37.99 -1.38
C ALA A 18 14.77 -36.62 -1.59
N ALA A 19 15.22 -36.34 -2.80
CA ALA A 19 15.58 -35.01 -3.22
C ALA A 19 14.30 -34.16 -3.20
N THR A 20 14.14 -33.35 -2.16
CA THR A 20 13.14 -32.29 -2.14
C THR A 20 13.57 -31.26 -3.17
N VAL A 21 12.99 -31.33 -4.36
CA VAL A 21 13.06 -30.25 -5.34
C VAL A 21 12.24 -29.11 -4.73
N ALA A 22 12.92 -28.13 -4.14
CA ALA A 22 12.31 -26.86 -3.73
C ALA A 22 11.90 -26.16 -5.03
N PHE A 23 10.61 -26.25 -5.39
CA PHE A 23 10.05 -25.36 -6.40
C PHE A 23 10.13 -23.93 -5.85
N PRO A 24 10.67 -22.97 -6.61
CA PRO A 24 10.53 -21.57 -6.22
C PRO A 24 9.04 -21.25 -6.08
N PRO A 25 8.63 -20.40 -5.14
CA PRO A 25 7.24 -20.01 -5.03
C PRO A 25 6.80 -19.47 -6.39
N VAL A 26 5.83 -20.15 -7.01
CA VAL A 26 5.15 -19.60 -8.18
C VAL A 26 4.46 -18.34 -7.69
N LEU A 27 5.04 -17.19 -8.04
CA LEU A 27 4.32 -15.91 -7.95
C LEU A 27 3.03 -16.16 -8.74
N SER A 28 1.91 -16.30 -8.02
CA SER A 28 0.60 -16.41 -8.64
C SER A 28 0.43 -15.14 -9.45
N ALA A 29 0.56 -15.26 -10.77
CA ALA A 29 0.23 -14.17 -11.67
C ALA A 29 -1.20 -13.76 -11.32
N ALA A 30 -1.38 -12.50 -10.92
CA ALA A 30 -2.72 -11.95 -10.69
C ALA A 30 -3.54 -12.22 -11.96
N ASP A 31 -4.80 -12.66 -11.79
CA ASP A 31 -5.70 -12.85 -12.93
C ASP A 31 -5.79 -11.52 -13.67
N PRO A 32 -5.30 -11.41 -14.92
CA PRO A 32 -5.27 -10.15 -15.66
C PRO A 32 -6.66 -9.56 -15.93
N ARG A 33 -7.71 -10.25 -15.48
CA ARG A 33 -9.10 -9.80 -15.57
C ARG A 33 -9.64 -9.23 -14.26
N LYS A 34 -8.87 -9.29 -13.16
CA LYS A 34 -9.30 -8.73 -11.89
C LYS A 34 -9.09 -7.22 -11.88
N LYS A 35 -10.17 -6.48 -12.08
CA LYS A 35 -10.14 -5.01 -11.99
C LYS A 35 -9.68 -4.58 -10.59
N ILE A 36 -8.56 -3.85 -10.52
CA ILE A 36 -8.08 -3.27 -9.27
C ILE A 36 -9.07 -2.19 -8.82
N PRO A 37 -9.60 -2.25 -7.58
CA PRO A 37 -10.54 -1.26 -7.08
C PRO A 37 -9.88 0.10 -6.86
N ILE A 38 -10.69 1.17 -6.94
CA ILE A 38 -10.25 2.56 -6.83
C ILE A 38 -10.79 3.15 -5.53
N GLY A 39 -9.90 3.51 -4.61
CA GLY A 39 -10.19 4.25 -3.40
C GLY A 39 -9.92 5.75 -3.54
N LEU A 40 -10.39 6.51 -2.56
CA LEU A 40 -10.06 7.91 -2.36
C LEU A 40 -9.31 8.09 -1.05
N GLU A 41 -8.14 8.75 -1.09
CA GLU A 41 -7.48 9.26 0.12
C GLU A 41 -8.28 10.45 0.65
N LEU A 42 -8.80 10.32 1.88
CA LEU A 42 -9.68 11.30 2.48
C LEU A 42 -8.99 12.63 2.82
N TYR A 43 -7.66 12.66 2.82
CA TYR A 43 -6.92 13.92 2.90
C TYR A 43 -7.28 14.88 1.76
N SER A 44 -7.67 14.36 0.62
CA SER A 44 -8.14 15.14 -0.53
C SER A 44 -9.37 16.03 -0.21
N VAL A 45 -10.18 15.61 0.73
CA VAL A 45 -11.42 16.30 1.16
C VAL A 45 -11.39 16.69 2.65
N ARG A 46 -10.17 16.82 3.21
CA ARG A 46 -9.95 17.12 4.63
C ARG A 46 -10.62 18.38 5.17
N MET A 47 -10.93 19.32 4.30
CA MET A 47 -11.58 20.59 4.70
C MET A 47 -13.11 20.46 4.77
N GLU A 48 -13.69 19.48 4.11
CA GLU A 48 -15.13 19.18 4.06
C GLU A 48 -15.53 18.23 5.18
N LEU A 49 -14.71 17.21 5.47
CA LEU A 49 -14.98 16.19 6.49
C LEU A 49 -15.36 16.74 7.88
N PRO A 50 -14.68 17.77 8.45
CA PRO A 50 -15.07 18.32 9.73
C PRO A 50 -16.45 19.03 9.72
N LYS A 51 -16.92 19.46 8.54
CA LYS A 51 -18.19 20.19 8.39
C LYS A 51 -19.36 19.22 8.28
N ASP A 52 -19.20 18.16 7.51
CA ASP A 52 -20.21 17.14 7.28
C ASP A 52 -19.57 15.81 6.86
N PHE A 53 -19.10 15.06 7.84
CA PHE A 53 -18.43 13.79 7.61
C PHE A 53 -19.34 12.78 6.86
N THR A 54 -20.59 12.64 7.32
CA THR A 54 -21.55 11.70 6.73
C THR A 54 -21.89 12.06 5.30
N GLY A 55 -22.23 13.33 5.03
CA GLY A 55 -22.54 13.79 3.68
C GLY A 55 -21.36 13.67 2.71
N VAL A 56 -20.12 13.86 3.18
CA VAL A 56 -18.92 13.66 2.35
C VAL A 56 -18.75 12.17 2.00
N ILE A 57 -18.89 11.24 2.97
CA ILE A 57 -18.83 9.80 2.69
C ILE A 57 -19.92 9.37 1.71
N GLU A 58 -21.17 9.85 1.89
CA GLU A 58 -22.26 9.59 0.96
C GLU A 58 -21.95 10.11 -0.45
N ALA A 59 -21.38 11.32 -0.56
CA ALA A 59 -21.02 11.90 -1.84
C ALA A 59 -19.95 11.04 -2.56
N ILE A 60 -18.93 10.57 -1.83
CA ILE A 60 -17.87 9.69 -2.36
C ILE A 60 -18.47 8.37 -2.88
N GLY A 61 -19.37 7.74 -2.11
CA GLY A 61 -20.10 6.55 -2.56
C GLY A 61 -20.92 6.80 -3.84
N LYS A 62 -21.67 7.91 -3.89
CA LYS A 62 -22.44 8.31 -5.09
C LYS A 62 -21.58 8.62 -6.31
N MET A 63 -20.33 9.08 -6.13
CA MET A 63 -19.36 9.24 -7.22
C MET A 63 -18.92 7.90 -7.81
N GLY A 64 -19.06 6.83 -7.03
CA GLY A 64 -18.75 5.47 -7.44
C GLY A 64 -17.33 5.01 -7.07
N TYR A 65 -16.65 5.63 -6.13
CA TYR A 65 -15.44 5.04 -5.56
C TYR A 65 -15.72 3.67 -4.96
N ASP A 66 -14.75 2.75 -4.98
CA ASP A 66 -14.87 1.42 -4.39
C ASP A 66 -14.49 1.40 -2.90
N GLY A 67 -13.78 2.44 -2.43
CA GLY A 67 -13.36 2.55 -1.04
C GLY A 67 -12.77 3.90 -0.67
N VAL A 68 -12.35 4.00 0.59
CA VAL A 68 -11.67 5.18 1.14
C VAL A 68 -10.46 4.76 1.95
N GLU A 69 -9.39 5.56 1.91
CA GLU A 69 -8.28 5.52 2.85
C GLU A 69 -8.43 6.67 3.84
N PHE A 70 -8.22 6.40 5.13
CA PHE A 70 -8.41 7.39 6.17
C PHE A 70 -7.12 8.18 6.45
N ALA A 71 -7.21 9.53 6.46
CA ALA A 71 -6.18 10.44 6.96
C ALA A 71 -6.53 11.01 8.36
N GLY A 72 -7.44 10.36 9.05
CA GLY A 72 -8.00 10.73 10.34
C GLY A 72 -9.48 10.40 10.42
N TYR A 73 -10.01 10.27 11.62
CA TYR A 73 -11.35 9.70 11.82
C TYR A 73 -12.39 10.72 12.29
N HIS A 74 -12.02 11.96 12.59
CA HIS A 74 -12.94 12.99 13.06
C HIS A 74 -13.88 12.50 14.18
N LEU A 75 -13.33 11.76 15.17
CA LEU A 75 -14.02 11.12 16.30
C LEU A 75 -14.85 9.87 15.95
N TRP A 76 -14.89 9.42 14.69
CA TRP A 76 -15.58 8.20 14.29
C TRP A 76 -14.81 6.93 14.70
N ASP A 77 -13.52 7.05 15.02
CA ASP A 77 -12.71 5.98 15.63
C ASP A 77 -13.26 5.48 16.97
N LYS A 78 -14.06 6.32 17.66
CA LYS A 78 -14.77 5.96 18.90
C LYS A 78 -16.04 5.17 18.65
N LYS A 79 -16.47 5.05 17.40
CA LYS A 79 -17.69 4.39 16.95
C LYS A 79 -17.44 3.50 15.73
N PRO A 80 -16.50 2.56 15.81
CA PRO A 80 -16.02 1.82 14.63
C PRO A 80 -17.13 1.01 13.94
N ALA A 81 -18.09 0.45 14.70
CA ALA A 81 -19.22 -0.27 14.11
C ALA A 81 -20.17 0.65 13.33
N GLU A 82 -20.43 1.87 13.84
CA GLU A 82 -21.23 2.87 13.13
C GLU A 82 -20.49 3.37 11.88
N LEU A 83 -19.17 3.58 11.97
CA LEU A 83 -18.33 3.96 10.83
C LEU A 83 -18.33 2.85 9.76
N ARG A 84 -18.17 1.59 10.16
CA ARG A 84 -18.27 0.46 9.24
C ARG A 84 -19.60 0.42 8.54
N LYS A 85 -20.69 0.58 9.29
CA LYS A 85 -22.04 0.63 8.72
C LYS A 85 -22.21 1.79 7.74
N LEU A 86 -21.71 2.98 8.05
CA LEU A 86 -21.75 4.13 7.14
C LEU A 86 -21.05 3.83 5.81
N LEU A 87 -19.87 3.18 5.84
CA LEU A 87 -19.17 2.77 4.63
C LEU A 87 -19.98 1.74 3.85
N ASP A 88 -20.48 0.69 4.51
CA ASP A 88 -21.25 -0.38 3.87
C ASP A 88 -22.55 0.15 3.23
N ASP A 89 -23.28 1.05 3.90
CA ASP A 89 -24.51 1.69 3.39
C ASP A 89 -24.24 2.50 2.11
N ASN A 90 -23.00 2.95 1.90
CA ASN A 90 -22.58 3.71 0.73
C ASN A 90 -21.76 2.89 -0.29
N GLY A 91 -21.68 1.57 -0.10
CA GLY A 91 -20.95 0.67 -1.00
C GLY A 91 -19.43 0.85 -0.96
N LEU A 92 -18.90 1.48 0.08
CA LEU A 92 -17.47 1.76 0.25
C LEU A 92 -16.79 0.74 1.15
N LYS A 93 -15.52 0.45 0.87
CA LYS A 93 -14.63 -0.32 1.74
C LYS A 93 -13.61 0.61 2.39
N CYS A 94 -13.14 0.26 3.57
CA CYS A 94 -11.91 0.83 4.11
C CYS A 94 -10.73 0.15 3.40
N CYS A 95 -10.02 0.86 2.53
CA CYS A 95 -8.92 0.31 1.74
C CYS A 95 -7.53 0.59 2.32
N GLY A 96 -7.44 1.44 3.34
CA GLY A 96 -6.20 1.81 4.01
C GLY A 96 -6.43 2.83 5.12
N THR A 97 -5.37 3.15 5.80
CA THR A 97 -5.32 4.32 6.70
C THR A 97 -3.91 4.89 6.76
N HIS A 98 -3.81 6.20 6.71
CA HIS A 98 -2.64 6.91 7.16
C HIS A 98 -2.68 7.02 8.69
N THR A 99 -1.72 6.42 9.36
CA THR A 99 -1.63 6.39 10.81
C THR A 99 -0.22 6.70 11.30
N PRO A 100 -0.04 7.60 12.29
CA PRO A 100 1.30 7.98 12.75
C PRO A 100 2.07 6.80 13.34
N LEU A 101 3.41 6.84 13.26
CA LEU A 101 4.28 5.77 13.76
C LEU A 101 3.95 5.37 15.21
N VAL A 102 3.64 6.33 16.08
CA VAL A 102 3.29 6.07 17.50
C VAL A 102 2.10 5.14 17.67
N THR A 103 1.18 5.08 16.70
CA THR A 103 0.01 4.17 16.72
C THR A 103 0.37 2.74 16.32
N LEU A 104 1.55 2.55 15.75
CA LEU A 104 2.08 1.25 15.33
C LEU A 104 3.07 0.68 16.38
N GLU A 105 3.36 1.41 17.46
CA GLU A 105 4.34 1.03 18.47
C GLU A 105 3.70 0.42 19.71
N GLY A 106 4.42 -0.51 20.35
CA GLY A 106 4.02 -1.11 21.62
C GLY A 106 2.59 -1.68 21.59
N ASP A 107 1.80 -1.37 22.62
CA ASP A 107 0.40 -1.82 22.75
C ASP A 107 -0.57 -1.05 21.83
N ASN A 108 -0.13 0.08 21.27
CA ASN A 108 -0.97 0.86 20.37
C ASN A 108 -1.23 0.10 19.06
N LEU A 109 -0.26 -0.70 18.58
CA LEU A 109 -0.44 -1.52 17.37
C LEU A 109 -1.68 -2.40 17.48
N LYS A 110 -1.88 -3.07 18.64
CA LYS A 110 -3.07 -3.91 18.84
C LYS A 110 -4.36 -3.10 18.77
N LYS A 111 -4.41 -1.93 19.41
CA LYS A 111 -5.60 -1.06 19.38
C LYS A 111 -5.92 -0.59 17.96
N THR A 112 -4.87 -0.25 17.19
CA THR A 112 -5.00 0.15 15.80
C THR A 112 -5.50 -1.04 14.95
N ALA A 113 -4.95 -2.23 15.13
CA ALA A 113 -5.39 -3.43 14.45
C ALA A 113 -6.86 -3.77 14.76
N ASP A 114 -7.28 -3.72 16.03
CA ASP A 114 -8.67 -4.02 16.45
C ASP A 114 -9.68 -3.05 15.78
N LEU A 115 -9.34 -1.76 15.71
CA LEU A 115 -10.14 -0.76 14.99
C LEU A 115 -10.27 -1.15 13.51
N HIS A 116 -9.15 -1.44 12.86
CA HIS A 116 -9.13 -1.73 11.43
C HIS A 116 -9.73 -3.09 11.07
N HIS A 117 -9.69 -4.08 11.95
CA HIS A 117 -10.46 -5.31 11.80
C HIS A 117 -11.96 -5.01 11.73
N THR A 118 -12.46 -4.14 12.61
CA THR A 118 -13.87 -3.71 12.58
C THR A 118 -14.21 -3.03 11.26
N LEU A 119 -13.31 -2.19 10.73
CA LEU A 119 -13.49 -1.50 9.45
C LEU A 119 -13.26 -2.41 8.22
N GLY A 120 -12.73 -3.62 8.42
CA GLY A 120 -12.43 -4.55 7.33
C GLY A 120 -11.19 -4.17 6.50
N ASN A 121 -10.30 -3.38 7.07
CA ASN A 121 -9.04 -2.99 6.46
C ASN A 121 -7.88 -3.82 7.01
N LYS A 122 -6.85 -4.01 6.16
CA LYS A 122 -5.60 -4.67 6.56
C LYS A 122 -4.35 -3.80 6.40
N PHE A 123 -4.44 -2.61 5.81
CA PHE A 123 -3.31 -1.75 5.49
C PHE A 123 -3.18 -0.60 6.49
N LEU A 124 -2.09 -0.59 7.23
CA LEU A 124 -1.73 0.44 8.21
C LEU A 124 -0.51 1.18 7.69
N ILE A 125 -0.70 2.33 7.09
CA ILE A 125 0.35 3.06 6.39
C ILE A 125 0.81 4.25 7.23
N CYS A 126 2.12 4.32 7.50
CA CYS A 126 2.70 5.50 8.12
C CYS A 126 2.85 6.61 7.07
N PRO A 127 2.22 7.78 7.23
CA PRO A 127 2.28 8.82 6.19
C PRO A 127 3.55 9.65 6.25
N SER A 128 4.30 9.62 7.34
CA SER A 128 5.48 10.47 7.51
C SER A 128 6.50 9.84 8.45
N LEU A 129 7.74 9.79 7.98
CA LEU A 129 8.92 9.44 8.75
C LEU A 129 10.00 10.49 8.53
N GLY A 130 11.00 10.52 9.38
CA GLY A 130 12.12 11.42 9.20
C GLY A 130 13.35 11.01 10.00
N ALA A 131 14.50 11.09 9.33
CA ALA A 131 15.80 10.90 9.97
C ALA A 131 16.80 11.95 9.43
N LYS A 132 17.85 12.22 10.20
CA LYS A 132 18.85 13.23 9.84
C LYS A 132 19.87 12.73 8.83
N ASP A 133 20.08 11.40 8.77
CA ASP A 133 21.12 10.73 8.00
C ASP A 133 20.73 9.31 7.61
N ALA A 134 21.59 8.66 6.83
CA ALA A 134 21.39 7.28 6.39
C ALA A 134 21.30 6.26 7.54
N ALA A 135 22.02 6.48 8.64
CA ALA A 135 21.99 5.58 9.79
C ALA A 135 20.61 5.64 10.49
N GLY A 136 20.05 6.84 10.64
CA GLY A 136 18.70 7.03 11.16
C GLY A 136 17.62 6.37 10.30
N TRP A 137 17.74 6.43 8.97
CA TRP A 137 16.81 5.75 8.05
C TRP A 137 16.91 4.23 8.16
N LYS A 138 18.12 3.66 8.29
CA LYS A 138 18.30 2.23 8.56
C LYS A 138 17.73 1.80 9.90
N PHE A 139 17.88 2.63 10.94
CA PHE A 139 17.25 2.37 12.24
C PHE A 139 15.72 2.34 12.15
N LEU A 140 15.11 3.29 11.42
CA LEU A 140 13.67 3.28 11.17
C LEU A 140 13.22 2.04 10.39
N ALA A 141 14.00 1.60 9.40
CA ALA A 141 13.73 0.38 8.66
C ALA A 141 13.72 -0.87 9.56
N GLY A 142 14.71 -1.01 10.46
CA GLY A 142 14.75 -2.10 11.45
C GLY A 142 13.52 -2.07 12.37
N LYS A 143 13.14 -0.88 12.86
CA LYS A 143 11.92 -0.69 13.66
C LYS A 143 10.66 -1.13 12.89
N PHE A 144 10.57 -0.81 11.61
CA PHE A 144 9.44 -1.24 10.77
C PHE A 144 9.39 -2.74 10.56
N ASN A 145 10.53 -3.43 10.48
CA ASN A 145 10.58 -4.89 10.41
C ASN A 145 9.97 -5.54 11.67
N ASP A 146 10.33 -5.03 12.85
CA ASP A 146 9.75 -5.49 14.13
C ASP A 146 8.22 -5.23 14.18
N ILE A 147 7.78 -4.05 13.73
CA ILE A 147 6.36 -3.71 13.66
C ILE A 147 5.64 -4.61 12.64
N ALA A 148 6.23 -4.84 11.46
CA ALA A 148 5.64 -5.67 10.41
C ALA A 148 5.47 -7.12 10.85
N ALA A 149 6.46 -7.69 11.53
CA ALA A 149 6.36 -9.04 12.08
C ALA A 149 5.18 -9.17 13.07
N ARG A 150 5.02 -8.23 14.00
CA ARG A 150 3.92 -8.19 14.96
C ARG A 150 2.56 -7.92 14.31
N ALA A 151 2.51 -7.02 13.34
CA ALA A 151 1.29 -6.70 12.59
C ALA A 151 0.80 -7.91 11.79
N LYS A 152 1.71 -8.67 11.20
CA LYS A 152 1.41 -9.88 10.44
C LYS A 152 0.74 -10.96 11.29
N GLU A 153 1.14 -11.14 12.56
CA GLU A 153 0.48 -12.04 13.51
C GLU A 153 -0.98 -11.65 13.77
N MET A 154 -1.30 -10.37 13.59
CA MET A 154 -2.65 -9.82 13.69
C MET A 154 -3.36 -9.71 12.33
N GLY A 155 -2.81 -10.30 11.25
CA GLY A 155 -3.41 -10.22 9.91
C GLY A 155 -3.35 -8.84 9.26
N MET A 156 -2.49 -7.93 9.78
CA MET A 156 -2.28 -6.59 9.25
C MET A 156 -0.99 -6.51 8.43
N LEU A 157 -0.97 -5.57 7.49
CA LEU A 157 0.22 -5.16 6.75
C LEU A 157 0.54 -3.71 7.10
N VAL A 158 1.78 -3.44 7.43
CA VAL A 158 2.25 -2.06 7.67
C VAL A 158 3.05 -1.58 6.48
N GLY A 159 3.05 -0.27 6.27
CA GLY A 159 3.79 0.34 5.18
C GLY A 159 4.17 1.79 5.43
N TYR A 160 4.84 2.35 4.45
CA TYR A 160 5.25 3.74 4.44
C TYR A 160 4.81 4.40 3.13
N HIS A 161 4.21 5.58 3.25
CA HIS A 161 3.76 6.42 2.14
C HIS A 161 4.83 7.44 1.74
N SER A 162 5.02 7.65 0.43
CA SER A 162 6.06 8.53 -0.08
C SER A 162 5.62 10.00 -0.22
N HIS A 163 6.51 10.88 0.18
CA HIS A 163 6.45 12.31 -0.12
C HIS A 163 7.69 12.75 -0.92
N ALA A 164 7.63 13.91 -1.55
CA ALA A 164 8.75 14.45 -2.34
C ALA A 164 10.07 14.54 -1.53
N GLY A 165 9.98 14.85 -0.22
CA GLY A 165 11.13 14.90 0.67
C GLY A 165 11.87 13.58 0.88
N ASP A 166 11.20 12.45 0.63
CA ASP A 166 11.77 11.11 0.82
C ASP A 166 12.76 10.71 -0.29
N TYR A 167 12.81 11.50 -1.34
CA TYR A 167 13.77 11.33 -2.43
C TYR A 167 15.04 12.17 -2.28
N LYS A 168 15.21 12.86 -1.13
CA LYS A 168 16.48 13.46 -0.74
C LYS A 168 17.56 12.38 -0.59
N LYS A 169 18.73 12.65 -1.17
CA LYS A 169 19.85 11.71 -1.15
C LYS A 169 20.73 11.86 0.08
N PHE A 170 21.13 10.72 0.64
CA PHE A 170 22.16 10.54 1.63
C PHE A 170 23.14 9.50 1.10
N ASP A 171 24.41 9.85 0.97
CA ASP A 171 25.47 8.95 0.47
C ASP A 171 25.14 8.28 -0.88
N GLY A 172 24.49 9.04 -1.77
CA GLY A 172 24.16 8.59 -3.12
C GLY A 172 22.85 7.84 -3.29
N LYS A 173 22.17 7.43 -2.20
CA LYS A 173 20.85 6.82 -2.20
C LYS A 173 19.80 7.78 -1.65
N THR A 174 18.57 7.69 -2.13
CA THR A 174 17.45 8.41 -1.55
C THR A 174 17.09 7.85 -0.17
N SER A 175 16.49 8.66 0.72
CA SER A 175 15.99 8.15 2.01
C SER A 175 14.96 7.04 1.81
N TRP A 176 14.13 7.13 0.79
CA TRP A 176 13.21 6.07 0.37
C TRP A 176 13.92 4.76 0.07
N GLU A 177 14.98 4.79 -0.76
CA GLU A 177 15.77 3.60 -1.07
C GLU A 177 16.52 3.07 0.15
N ILE A 178 17.08 3.93 1.00
CA ILE A 178 17.74 3.49 2.23
C ILE A 178 16.75 2.76 3.13
N PHE A 179 15.53 3.26 3.26
CA PHE A 179 14.48 2.62 4.06
C PHE A 179 14.08 1.26 3.45
N PHE A 180 13.67 1.22 2.19
CA PHE A 180 13.15 0.00 1.57
C PHE A 180 14.20 -1.05 1.24
N ASP A 181 15.47 -0.68 1.02
CA ASP A 181 16.58 -1.64 0.89
C ASP A 181 16.91 -2.35 2.23
N ASN A 182 16.43 -1.82 3.38
CA ASN A 182 16.66 -2.37 4.71
C ASN A 182 15.36 -2.85 5.40
N THR A 183 14.23 -2.86 4.71
CA THR A 183 12.98 -3.42 5.23
C THR A 183 12.65 -4.76 4.58
N ASP A 184 11.96 -5.62 5.34
CA ASP A 184 11.45 -6.90 4.87
C ASP A 184 10.42 -6.72 3.75
N ALA A 185 10.24 -7.75 2.94
CA ALA A 185 9.32 -7.72 1.79
C ALA A 185 7.84 -7.51 2.18
N ASP A 186 7.48 -7.80 3.42
CA ASP A 186 6.13 -7.62 3.96
C ASP A 186 5.80 -6.15 4.28
N VAL A 187 6.80 -5.25 4.34
CA VAL A 187 6.56 -3.81 4.52
C VAL A 187 6.07 -3.20 3.21
N VAL A 188 4.85 -2.68 3.22
CA VAL A 188 4.19 -2.12 2.04
C VAL A 188 4.87 -0.83 1.59
N HIS A 189 5.15 -0.77 0.30
CA HIS A 189 5.70 0.36 -0.43
C HIS A 189 4.51 1.13 -1.01
N GLN A 190 3.89 2.03 -0.22
CA GLN A 190 2.82 2.88 -0.74
C GLN A 190 3.43 4.07 -1.48
N LEU A 191 3.75 3.82 -2.76
CA LEU A 191 4.28 4.84 -3.65
C LEU A 191 3.17 5.80 -4.06
N ASP A 192 3.45 7.10 -4.00
CA ASP A 192 2.64 8.16 -4.58
C ASP A 192 3.30 8.65 -5.88
N THR A 193 2.57 8.60 -6.99
CA THR A 193 3.10 8.92 -8.32
C THR A 193 3.53 10.37 -8.45
N GLY A 194 2.70 11.31 -8.01
CA GLY A 194 2.99 12.74 -8.07
C GLY A 194 4.14 13.14 -7.15
N ASN A 195 4.08 12.73 -5.87
CA ASN A 195 5.12 13.02 -4.89
C ASN A 195 6.48 12.44 -5.29
N THR A 196 6.50 11.25 -5.93
CA THR A 196 7.72 10.63 -6.43
C THR A 196 8.36 11.50 -7.51
N LEU A 197 7.56 11.96 -8.47
CA LEU A 197 8.02 12.84 -9.55
C LEU A 197 8.44 14.23 -9.04
N ASP A 198 7.69 14.80 -8.08
CA ASP A 198 8.03 16.06 -7.41
C ASP A 198 9.37 15.96 -6.66
N GLY A 199 9.68 14.78 -6.12
CA GLY A 199 10.97 14.48 -5.51
C GLY A 199 12.11 14.20 -6.51
N GLY A 200 11.83 14.20 -7.81
CA GLY A 200 12.80 13.96 -8.87
C GLY A 200 13.17 12.48 -9.05
N ALA A 201 12.34 11.56 -8.57
CA ALA A 201 12.51 10.13 -8.76
C ALA A 201 11.54 9.59 -9.83
N ASP A 202 11.85 8.41 -10.37
CA ASP A 202 11.01 7.74 -11.37
C ASP A 202 10.19 6.63 -10.71
N PRO A 203 8.84 6.76 -10.66
CA PRO A 203 7.97 5.75 -10.06
C PRO A 203 8.12 4.37 -10.72
N LEU A 204 8.28 4.32 -12.05
CA LEU A 204 8.42 3.05 -12.78
C LEU A 204 9.67 2.27 -12.35
N THR A 205 10.78 2.96 -12.17
CA THR A 205 12.04 2.38 -11.67
C THR A 205 11.85 1.82 -10.25
N LEU A 206 11.16 2.55 -9.37
CA LEU A 206 10.94 2.13 -7.99
C LEU A 206 9.99 0.93 -7.88
N ILE A 207 8.91 0.88 -8.66
CA ILE A 207 8.01 -0.28 -8.72
C ILE A 207 8.78 -1.54 -9.12
N LYS A 208 9.63 -1.45 -10.16
CA LYS A 208 10.46 -2.55 -10.65
C LYS A 208 11.55 -2.97 -9.66
N LYS A 209 12.08 -2.01 -8.90
CA LYS A 209 13.11 -2.27 -7.87
C LYS A 209 12.56 -3.05 -6.67
N TYR A 210 11.28 -2.84 -6.31
CA TYR A 210 10.63 -3.44 -5.15
C TYR A 210 9.40 -4.27 -5.56
N PRO A 211 9.58 -5.38 -6.29
CA PRO A 211 8.47 -6.15 -6.84
C PRO A 211 7.57 -6.72 -5.74
N GLY A 212 6.25 -6.71 -5.98
CA GLY A 212 5.24 -7.25 -5.08
C GLY A 212 4.94 -6.42 -3.83
N ARG A 213 5.62 -5.27 -3.65
CA ARG A 213 5.51 -4.46 -2.42
C ARG A 213 4.55 -3.28 -2.54
N THR A 214 4.17 -2.88 -3.77
CA THR A 214 3.27 -1.74 -4.01
C THR A 214 1.80 -2.18 -3.92
N LYS A 215 1.42 -2.73 -2.73
CA LYS A 215 0.07 -3.29 -2.48
C LYS A 215 -1.04 -2.24 -2.58
N THR A 216 -0.76 -1.05 -2.11
CA THR A 216 -1.58 0.15 -2.28
C THR A 216 -0.71 1.23 -2.88
N THR A 217 -1.25 2.05 -3.78
CA THR A 217 -0.51 3.12 -4.43
C THR A 217 -1.37 4.35 -4.58
N HIS A 218 -0.78 5.52 -4.34
CA HIS A 218 -1.46 6.79 -4.57
C HIS A 218 -1.33 7.19 -6.03
N ILE A 219 -2.49 7.41 -6.63
CA ILE A 219 -2.66 7.92 -7.97
C ILE A 219 -2.84 9.43 -7.85
N LYS A 220 -1.74 10.14 -7.95
CA LYS A 220 -1.66 11.60 -7.86
C LYS A 220 -1.04 12.15 -9.12
N GLU A 221 -1.62 13.20 -9.66
CA GLU A 221 -1.11 13.83 -10.88
C GLU A 221 0.18 14.61 -10.63
N HIS A 222 0.97 14.79 -11.68
CA HIS A 222 2.16 15.63 -11.69
C HIS A 222 2.17 16.52 -12.93
N GLY A 223 2.58 17.77 -12.75
CA GLY A 223 2.60 18.74 -13.85
C GLY A 223 1.20 19.21 -14.29
N GLY A 224 1.13 19.87 -15.43
CA GLY A 224 -0.12 20.48 -15.92
C GLY A 224 -0.47 21.80 -15.22
N ALA A 225 -1.75 22.18 -15.28
CA ALA A 225 -2.25 23.37 -14.59
C ALA A 225 -2.27 23.15 -13.07
N ALA A 226 -2.16 24.22 -12.29
CA ALA A 226 -2.27 24.13 -10.84
C ALA A 226 -3.65 23.55 -10.44
N GLY A 227 -3.64 22.43 -9.72
CA GLY A 227 -4.85 21.72 -9.33
C GLY A 227 -5.46 20.85 -10.43
N ALA A 228 -4.68 20.44 -11.43
CA ALA A 228 -5.10 19.52 -12.46
C ALA A 228 -5.55 18.18 -11.87
N PRO A 229 -6.76 17.67 -12.18
CA PRO A 229 -7.16 16.32 -11.81
C PRO A 229 -6.26 15.26 -12.47
N VAL A 230 -6.31 14.05 -11.96
CA VAL A 230 -5.64 12.90 -12.58
C VAL A 230 -5.99 12.79 -14.06
N GLY A 231 -4.99 12.62 -14.92
CA GLY A 231 -5.12 12.55 -16.37
C GLY A 231 -5.06 13.89 -17.10
N GLU A 232 -4.91 15.00 -16.38
CA GLU A 232 -4.76 16.34 -16.96
C GLU A 232 -3.36 16.94 -16.75
N GLY A 233 -2.42 16.16 -16.25
CA GLY A 233 -1.03 16.52 -16.09
C GLY A 233 -0.12 15.94 -17.17
N THR A 234 1.09 15.54 -16.76
CA THR A 234 2.13 15.09 -17.68
C THR A 234 2.55 13.63 -17.50
N ILE A 235 1.88 12.88 -16.61
CA ILE A 235 2.22 11.49 -16.34
C ILE A 235 1.82 10.60 -17.52
N ASP A 236 2.79 9.79 -18.02
CA ASP A 236 2.47 8.66 -18.89
C ASP A 236 1.97 7.49 -18.02
N TRP A 237 0.67 7.37 -17.88
CA TRP A 237 0.01 6.39 -17.03
C TRP A 237 0.17 4.95 -17.50
N LYS A 238 0.24 4.71 -18.82
CA LYS A 238 0.22 3.36 -19.38
C LYS A 238 1.32 2.45 -18.83
N PRO A 239 2.61 2.82 -18.90
CA PRO A 239 3.68 1.97 -18.37
C PRO A 239 3.64 1.83 -16.84
N LEU A 240 3.10 2.84 -16.12
CA LEU A 240 2.94 2.76 -14.67
C LEU A 240 1.85 1.76 -14.29
N LEU A 241 0.68 1.82 -14.94
CA LEU A 241 -0.40 0.87 -14.70
C LEU A 241 0.02 -0.56 -15.00
N GLU A 242 0.70 -0.79 -16.13
CA GLU A 242 1.26 -2.11 -16.45
C GLU A 242 2.22 -2.59 -15.36
N ALA A 243 3.10 -1.72 -14.84
CA ALA A 243 4.03 -2.08 -13.79
C ALA A 243 3.32 -2.35 -12.45
N PHE A 244 2.33 -1.57 -12.06
CA PHE A 244 1.53 -1.80 -10.87
C PHE A 244 0.81 -3.16 -10.91
N GLU A 245 0.24 -3.50 -12.07
CA GLU A 245 -0.55 -4.73 -12.27
C GLU A 245 0.32 -5.98 -12.37
N THR A 246 1.49 -5.89 -13.04
CA THR A 246 2.33 -7.06 -13.33
C THR A 246 3.47 -7.28 -12.34
N VAL A 247 4.05 -6.22 -11.84
CA VAL A 247 5.25 -6.24 -10.97
C VAL A 247 4.94 -5.76 -9.55
N GLY A 248 4.17 -4.69 -9.41
CA GLY A 248 3.88 -4.02 -8.13
C GLY A 248 3.07 -4.87 -7.15
N GLY A 249 2.23 -5.78 -7.66
CA GLY A 249 1.33 -6.60 -6.86
C GLY A 249 0.21 -5.76 -6.23
N THR A 250 -0.24 -4.72 -6.94
CA THR A 250 -1.19 -3.72 -6.45
C THR A 250 -2.59 -4.32 -6.24
N GLU A 251 -3.15 -4.01 -5.09
CA GLU A 251 -4.49 -4.43 -4.67
C GLU A 251 -5.48 -3.25 -4.66
N TRP A 252 -4.98 -2.02 -4.52
CA TRP A 252 -5.77 -0.79 -4.52
C TRP A 252 -5.04 0.34 -5.23
N TYR A 253 -5.75 1.02 -6.13
CA TYR A 253 -5.43 2.37 -6.59
C TYR A 253 -6.13 3.36 -5.68
N ILE A 254 -5.40 4.32 -5.11
CA ILE A 254 -5.96 5.31 -4.19
C ILE A 254 -5.71 6.69 -4.78
N ILE A 255 -6.77 7.34 -5.25
CA ILE A 255 -6.67 8.69 -5.79
C ILE A 255 -6.40 9.66 -4.66
N GLU A 256 -5.38 10.52 -4.83
CA GLU A 256 -5.11 11.67 -3.97
C GLU A 256 -5.06 12.95 -4.79
N HIS A 257 -5.81 13.97 -4.34
CA HIS A 257 -5.87 15.26 -5.00
C HIS A 257 -5.96 16.39 -3.97
N GLU A 258 -4.85 17.07 -3.71
CA GLU A 258 -4.73 18.00 -2.58
C GLU A 258 -5.03 19.46 -2.90
N THR A 259 -4.98 19.85 -4.18
CA THR A 259 -4.90 21.23 -4.65
C THR A 259 -6.15 21.74 -5.37
N GLY A 260 -7.21 20.95 -5.43
CA GLY A 260 -8.46 21.32 -6.07
C GLY A 260 -9.15 22.47 -5.35
N LYS A 261 -9.65 23.46 -6.11
CA LYS A 261 -10.40 24.59 -5.55
C LYS A 261 -11.76 24.16 -4.99
N VAL A 262 -12.38 23.16 -5.59
CA VAL A 262 -13.62 22.53 -5.15
C VAL A 262 -13.31 21.04 -4.97
N PRO A 263 -12.91 20.60 -3.77
CA PRO A 263 -12.35 19.27 -3.56
C PRO A 263 -13.22 18.12 -4.06
N LEU A 264 -14.52 18.14 -3.79
CA LEU A 264 -15.45 17.08 -4.24
C LEU A 264 -15.58 17.01 -5.76
N GLU A 265 -15.58 18.14 -6.47
CA GLU A 265 -15.58 18.15 -7.93
C GLU A 265 -14.28 17.65 -8.50
N SER A 266 -13.14 18.05 -7.89
CA SER A 266 -11.81 17.66 -8.32
C SER A 266 -11.56 16.16 -8.17
N VAL A 267 -11.97 15.55 -7.05
CA VAL A 267 -11.83 14.10 -6.86
C VAL A 267 -12.79 13.32 -7.76
N LYS A 268 -13.98 13.88 -8.08
CA LYS A 268 -14.87 13.28 -9.07
C LYS A 268 -14.25 13.29 -10.47
N ALA A 269 -13.69 14.42 -10.89
CA ALA A 269 -13.01 14.53 -12.18
C ALA A 269 -11.81 13.57 -12.27
N SER A 270 -11.00 13.48 -11.21
CA SER A 270 -9.88 12.55 -11.11
C SER A 270 -10.34 11.09 -11.27
N LEU A 271 -11.45 10.70 -10.61
CA LEU A 271 -12.01 9.35 -10.76
C LEU A 271 -12.46 9.07 -12.20
N ASP A 272 -13.19 10.01 -12.80
CA ASP A 272 -13.73 9.83 -14.15
C ASP A 272 -12.62 9.72 -15.19
N ASN A 273 -11.58 10.53 -15.05
CA ASN A 273 -10.42 10.50 -15.93
C ASN A 273 -9.61 9.21 -15.72
N PHE A 274 -9.32 8.86 -14.47
CA PHE A 274 -8.54 7.66 -14.18
C PHE A 274 -9.24 6.38 -14.67
N ARG A 275 -10.55 6.29 -14.58
CA ARG A 275 -11.33 5.19 -15.14
C ARG A 275 -11.22 5.05 -16.65
N LYS A 276 -11.00 6.16 -17.39
CA LYS A 276 -10.76 6.12 -18.84
C LYS A 276 -9.34 5.64 -19.15
N ILE A 277 -8.38 6.02 -18.31
CA ILE A 277 -6.96 5.68 -18.46
C ILE A 277 -6.71 4.19 -18.10
N ALA A 278 -7.36 3.68 -17.06
CA ALA A 278 -7.19 2.32 -16.54
C ALA A 278 -8.04 1.23 -17.26
N ARG A 279 -8.58 1.56 -18.45
CA ARG A 279 -9.39 0.63 -19.28
C ARG A 279 -8.57 -0.15 -20.29
#